data_40baed10346b474127983bf85b6e3f89
#
_entry.id   40baed10346b474127983bf85b6e3f89
#
_cell.length_a   1.000
_cell.length_b   1.000
_cell.length_c   1.000
_cell.angle_alpha   90.00
_cell.angle_beta   90.00
_cell.angle_gamma   90.00
#
_symmetry.space_group_name_H-M   'P 1'
#
loop_
_entity.id
_entity.type
_entity.pdbx_description
1 polymer ?
#
loop_
_entity_poly.entity_id
_entity_poly.type
_entity_poly.pdbx_seq_one_letter_code
_entity_poly.pdbx_strand_id
1 'polypeptide(L)'
;MGIYDQYNYLGKNNITATSSDFTNMVGEDGVKEVVKKVFLGGNVRDVTEFITQRRLINSYSAMIDLYLKELGAKIETTQNYTRYVAEDLMESKSDAKKLDLWLLGLTQKGLDNIVRTQENIIDYQCSFAESMDNAVKNLKSEYGELKGTIEINDRKLDLSWNVISYMLMAMGAQTLSIRGSEKSMNGKMFEKLVLGSILSVMEFTFLAEPPTKIDKNKKYFWLSNMDENERETDATVIYNGIAVSIDIGFIGKGNPEITLDKVTRFNAYKQIGGIPHDMSTIIIVDTVGKNSDLFHKAERVNGHVLQMKNRDWTIEFSKMLCKIMHIKHELSDMDLGDLDSYFESKLESIDISMFIKKDIHKKR
;
A
#
# COMPACT_ATOMS: atom_id res chain seq x y z
N MET A 1 -6.76 -15.36 28.70
CA MET A 1 -7.38 -15.11 27.36
C MET A 1 -7.09 -13.65 27.04
N GLY A 2 -6.30 -13.38 26.02
CA GLY A 2 -5.87 -12.00 25.69
C GLY A 2 -7.01 -11.19 25.05
N ILE A 3 -6.81 -9.88 24.97
CA ILE A 3 -7.79 -8.95 24.36
C ILE A 3 -8.05 -9.34 22.90
N TYR A 4 -7.02 -9.76 22.17
CA TYR A 4 -7.12 -10.18 20.78
C TYR A 4 -8.06 -11.40 20.58
N ASP A 5 -8.18 -12.28 21.57
CA ASP A 5 -9.07 -13.44 21.47
C ASP A 5 -10.54 -13.02 21.40
N GLN A 6 -10.89 -11.91 22.07
CA GLN A 6 -12.23 -11.31 22.09
C GLN A 6 -12.53 -10.49 20.82
N TYR A 7 -11.49 -10.12 20.07
CA TYR A 7 -11.65 -9.35 18.83
C TYR A 7 -12.32 -10.21 17.77
N ASN A 8 -13.36 -9.69 17.16
CA ASN A 8 -14.17 -10.48 16.24
C ASN A 8 -13.48 -10.77 14.91
N TYR A 9 -14.08 -11.64 14.11
CA TYR A 9 -13.55 -12.07 12.81
C TYR A 9 -13.26 -10.90 11.85
N LEU A 10 -14.16 -9.89 11.78
CA LEU A 10 -13.94 -8.72 10.90
C LEU A 10 -12.70 -7.94 11.32
N GLY A 11 -12.50 -7.76 12.62
CA GLY A 11 -11.33 -7.08 13.15
C GLY A 11 -10.04 -7.85 12.90
N LYS A 12 -10.04 -9.16 13.17
CA LYS A 12 -8.87 -10.04 12.93
C LYS A 12 -8.46 -10.04 11.47
N ASN A 13 -9.40 -10.19 10.54
CA ASN A 13 -9.11 -10.13 9.11
C ASN A 13 -8.51 -8.78 8.67
N ASN A 14 -8.98 -7.68 9.26
CA ASN A 14 -8.45 -6.36 8.93
C ASN A 14 -7.02 -6.12 9.42
N ILE A 15 -6.61 -6.75 10.53
CA ILE A 15 -5.23 -6.69 11.02
C ILE A 15 -4.28 -7.47 10.10
N THR A 16 -4.73 -8.63 9.61
CA THR A 16 -3.93 -9.55 8.79
C THR A 16 -4.00 -9.28 7.28
N ALA A 17 -4.84 -8.33 6.85
CA ALA A 17 -5.11 -8.07 5.44
C ALA A 17 -3.84 -7.84 4.61
N THR A 18 -3.77 -8.48 3.45
CA THR A 18 -2.65 -8.50 2.50
C THR A 18 -3.09 -8.00 1.13
N SER A 19 -2.14 -7.85 0.19
CA SER A 19 -2.45 -7.50 -1.21
C SER A 19 -3.40 -8.49 -1.89
N SER A 20 -3.34 -9.77 -1.51
CA SER A 20 -4.25 -10.79 -2.04
C SER A 20 -5.69 -10.61 -1.58
N ASP A 21 -5.90 -10.07 -0.38
CA ASP A 21 -7.24 -9.79 0.12
C ASP A 21 -7.91 -8.67 -0.66
N PHE A 22 -7.13 -7.75 -1.21
CA PHE A 22 -7.61 -6.73 -2.15
C PHE A 22 -8.20 -7.39 -3.41
N THR A 23 -7.45 -8.29 -4.05
CA THR A 23 -7.90 -8.98 -5.27
C THR A 23 -9.14 -9.83 -4.98
N ASN A 24 -9.20 -10.51 -3.84
CA ASN A 24 -10.36 -11.29 -3.41
C ASN A 24 -11.60 -10.41 -3.13
N MET A 25 -11.38 -9.18 -2.62
CA MET A 25 -12.46 -8.26 -2.26
C MET A 25 -13.07 -7.56 -3.48
N VAL A 26 -12.25 -7.22 -4.47
CA VAL A 26 -12.63 -6.46 -5.68
C VAL A 26 -13.01 -7.39 -6.83
N GLY A 27 -12.47 -8.61 -6.83
CA GLY A 27 -12.54 -9.55 -7.94
C GLY A 27 -11.54 -9.22 -9.05
N GLU A 28 -11.21 -10.20 -9.87
CA GLU A 28 -10.24 -10.03 -10.96
C GLU A 28 -10.69 -9.00 -11.98
N ASP A 29 -11.95 -9.03 -12.37
CA ASP A 29 -12.52 -8.06 -13.33
C ASP A 29 -12.49 -6.62 -12.79
N GLY A 30 -12.76 -6.45 -11.49
CA GLY A 30 -12.65 -5.14 -10.85
C GLY A 30 -11.21 -4.61 -10.83
N VAL A 31 -10.22 -5.49 -10.64
CA VAL A 31 -8.80 -5.09 -10.70
C VAL A 31 -8.40 -4.75 -12.13
N LYS A 32 -8.85 -5.50 -13.16
CA LYS A 32 -8.63 -5.18 -14.58
C LYS A 32 -9.22 -3.82 -14.94
N GLU A 33 -10.41 -3.50 -14.45
CA GLU A 33 -11.03 -2.19 -14.68
C GLU A 33 -10.23 -1.05 -14.05
N VAL A 34 -9.64 -1.26 -12.87
CA VAL A 34 -8.74 -0.27 -12.25
C VAL A 34 -7.49 -0.07 -13.09
N VAL A 35 -6.86 -1.16 -13.55
CA VAL A 35 -5.67 -1.09 -14.43
C VAL A 35 -6.02 -0.36 -15.72
N LYS A 36 -7.16 -0.66 -16.36
CA LYS A 36 -7.65 0.04 -17.56
C LYS A 36 -7.82 1.54 -17.29
N LYS A 37 -8.42 1.92 -16.17
CA LYS A 37 -8.51 3.34 -15.75
C LYS A 37 -7.16 4.03 -15.69
N VAL A 38 -6.14 3.36 -15.11
CA VAL A 38 -4.78 3.91 -15.05
C VAL A 38 -4.20 4.06 -16.45
N PHE A 39 -4.39 3.11 -17.33
CA PHE A 39 -3.94 3.19 -18.73
C PHE A 39 -4.52 4.38 -19.47
N LEU A 40 -5.72 4.79 -19.13
CA LEU A 40 -6.42 5.95 -19.71
C LEU A 40 -6.14 7.27 -18.96
N GLY A 41 -5.11 7.33 -18.09
CA GLY A 41 -4.74 8.52 -17.34
C GLY A 41 -5.54 8.75 -16.04
N GLY A 42 -6.31 7.76 -15.61
CA GLY A 42 -7.06 7.81 -14.36
C GLY A 42 -6.18 7.61 -13.12
N ASN A 43 -6.75 7.94 -11.95
CA ASN A 43 -6.04 7.87 -10.69
C ASN A 43 -6.38 6.57 -9.94
N VAL A 44 -5.35 5.80 -9.55
CA VAL A 44 -5.49 4.61 -8.69
C VAL A 44 -6.11 4.94 -7.32
N ARG A 45 -5.88 6.15 -6.82
CA ARG A 45 -6.31 6.55 -5.47
C ARG A 45 -7.82 6.53 -5.27
N ASP A 46 -8.59 6.85 -6.30
CA ASP A 46 -10.05 6.91 -6.19
C ASP A 46 -10.64 5.54 -5.85
N VAL A 47 -10.08 4.48 -6.42
CA VAL A 47 -10.53 3.10 -6.17
C VAL A 47 -9.96 2.56 -4.85
N THR A 48 -8.68 2.81 -4.59
CA THR A 48 -8.04 2.39 -3.33
C THR A 48 -8.67 3.08 -2.12
N GLU A 49 -9.11 4.34 -2.24
CA GLU A 49 -9.79 5.06 -1.16
C GLU A 49 -11.13 4.39 -0.78
N PHE A 50 -11.93 3.96 -1.76
CA PHE A 50 -13.18 3.25 -1.47
C PHE A 50 -12.94 1.96 -0.67
N ILE A 51 -11.90 1.21 -1.01
CA ILE A 51 -11.53 -0.02 -0.30
C ILE A 51 -11.04 0.30 1.11
N THR A 52 -10.19 1.33 1.25
CA THR A 52 -9.73 1.83 2.54
C THR A 52 -10.91 2.21 3.43
N GLN A 53 -11.90 2.93 2.91
CA GLN A 53 -13.10 3.32 3.66
C GLN A 53 -13.91 2.09 4.12
N ARG A 54 -14.13 1.12 3.24
CA ARG A 54 -14.82 -0.13 3.60
C ARG A 54 -14.07 -0.90 4.70
N ARG A 55 -12.75 -0.98 4.59
CA ARG A 55 -11.90 -1.61 5.60
C ARG A 55 -11.97 -0.87 6.94
N LEU A 56 -11.95 0.46 6.92
CA LEU A 56 -12.09 1.27 8.13
C LEU A 56 -13.44 1.06 8.81
N ILE A 57 -14.55 1.04 8.06
CA ILE A 57 -15.90 0.77 8.61
C ILE A 57 -15.93 -0.59 9.32
N ASN A 58 -15.40 -1.64 8.68
CA ASN A 58 -15.33 -2.97 9.29
C ASN A 58 -14.48 -2.96 10.56
N SER A 59 -13.37 -2.24 10.55
CA SER A 59 -12.46 -2.11 11.70
C SER A 59 -13.10 -1.36 12.85
N TYR A 60 -13.82 -0.28 12.57
CA TYR A 60 -14.54 0.49 13.59
C TYR A 60 -15.68 -0.33 14.20
N SER A 61 -16.43 -1.06 13.36
CA SER A 61 -17.50 -1.96 13.86
C SER A 61 -16.94 -3.04 14.79
N ALA A 62 -15.78 -3.60 14.45
CA ALA A 62 -15.10 -4.58 15.28
C ALA A 62 -14.59 -3.98 16.61
N MET A 63 -14.12 -2.72 16.58
CA MET A 63 -13.69 -2.00 17.77
C MET A 63 -14.89 -1.73 18.70
N ILE A 64 -16.01 -1.27 18.18
CA ILE A 64 -17.24 -1.07 18.96
C ILE A 64 -17.69 -2.39 19.61
N ASP A 65 -17.69 -3.50 18.87
CA ASP A 65 -18.04 -4.83 19.41
C ASP A 65 -17.10 -5.26 20.53
N LEU A 66 -15.79 -4.98 20.42
CA LEU A 66 -14.81 -5.27 21.47
C LEU A 66 -15.06 -4.45 22.74
N TYR A 67 -15.40 -3.16 22.61
CA TYR A 67 -15.77 -2.33 23.75
C TYR A 67 -17.07 -2.81 24.42
N LEU A 68 -18.05 -3.23 23.64
CA LEU A 68 -19.31 -3.81 24.15
C LEU A 68 -19.09 -5.13 24.92
N LYS A 69 -18.13 -5.94 24.51
CA LYS A 69 -17.88 -7.27 25.10
C LYS A 69 -17.01 -7.23 26.35
N GLU A 70 -15.95 -6.42 26.32
CA GLU A 70 -14.86 -6.55 27.28
C GLU A 70 -14.40 -5.20 27.84
N LEU A 71 -14.04 -4.25 26.96
CA LEU A 71 -13.29 -3.08 27.38
C LEU A 71 -14.15 -2.02 28.08
N GLY A 72 -15.44 -1.92 27.75
CA GLY A 72 -16.35 -0.93 28.35
C GLY A 72 -16.44 -1.07 29.88
N ALA A 73 -16.53 -2.29 30.38
CA ALA A 73 -16.56 -2.58 31.81
C ALA A 73 -15.22 -2.27 32.53
N LYS A 74 -14.10 -2.22 31.80
CA LYS A 74 -12.76 -1.94 32.36
C LYS A 74 -12.48 -0.43 32.50
N ILE A 75 -13.31 0.41 31.89
CA ILE A 75 -13.10 1.89 31.86
C ILE A 75 -13.72 2.59 33.09
N GLU A 76 -14.12 1.87 34.11
CA GLU A 76 -14.61 2.47 35.35
C GLU A 76 -13.59 3.41 35.98
N THR A 77 -12.29 3.06 35.86
CA THR A 77 -11.18 4.00 36.12
C THR A 77 -10.21 3.97 34.95
N THR A 78 -9.75 5.13 34.48
CA THR A 78 -8.80 5.27 33.38
C THR A 78 -7.51 4.48 33.60
N GLN A 79 -7.03 4.41 34.83
CA GLN A 79 -5.84 3.65 35.18
C GLN A 79 -6.03 2.13 35.02
N ASN A 80 -7.21 1.60 35.35
CA ASN A 80 -7.47 0.17 35.19
C ASN A 80 -7.47 -0.26 33.73
N TYR A 81 -8.08 0.55 32.84
CA TYR A 81 -8.11 0.25 31.42
C TYR A 81 -6.73 0.25 30.79
N THR A 82 -5.98 1.35 30.95
CA THR A 82 -4.64 1.48 30.33
C THR A 82 -3.66 0.46 30.86
N ARG A 83 -3.73 0.14 32.15
CA ARG A 83 -2.93 -0.90 32.76
C ARG A 83 -3.26 -2.28 32.22
N TYR A 84 -4.53 -2.62 32.10
CA TYR A 84 -4.98 -3.91 31.55
C TYR A 84 -4.47 -4.09 30.11
N VAL A 85 -4.56 -3.05 29.27
CA VAL A 85 -4.06 -3.10 27.89
C VAL A 85 -2.53 -3.18 27.86
N ALA A 86 -1.82 -2.47 28.75
CA ALA A 86 -0.35 -2.51 28.80
C ALA A 86 0.18 -3.89 29.26
N GLU A 87 -0.51 -4.54 30.20
CA GLU A 87 -0.18 -5.89 30.65
C GLU A 87 -0.36 -6.90 29.48
N ASP A 88 -1.45 -6.81 28.73
CA ASP A 88 -1.68 -7.66 27.54
C ASP A 88 -0.62 -7.38 26.45
N LEU A 89 -0.27 -6.12 26.19
CA LEU A 89 0.76 -5.71 25.25
C LEU A 89 2.15 -6.33 25.55
N MET A 90 2.52 -6.45 26.82
CA MET A 90 3.80 -7.03 27.23
C MET A 90 3.92 -8.53 26.91
N GLU A 91 2.78 -9.22 26.87
CA GLU A 91 2.70 -10.66 26.57
C GLU A 91 2.35 -10.94 25.10
N SER A 92 1.77 -9.97 24.42
CA SER A 92 1.26 -10.08 23.05
C SER A 92 2.33 -10.20 21.99
N LYS A 93 2.04 -10.94 20.93
CA LYS A 93 2.91 -11.11 19.76
C LYS A 93 2.16 -10.82 18.48
N SER A 94 2.92 -10.41 17.43
CA SER A 94 2.39 -10.26 16.07
C SER A 94 1.13 -9.38 16.00
N ASP A 95 0.02 -9.95 15.60
CA ASP A 95 -1.23 -9.22 15.32
C ASP A 95 -1.97 -8.78 16.60
N ALA A 96 -1.87 -9.55 17.67
CA ALA A 96 -2.38 -9.16 18.98
C ALA A 96 -1.69 -7.87 19.47
N LYS A 97 -0.38 -7.78 19.32
CA LYS A 97 0.39 -6.59 19.65
C LYS A 97 -0.07 -5.34 18.91
N LYS A 98 -0.49 -5.48 17.64
CA LYS A 98 -1.04 -4.34 16.87
C LYS A 98 -2.34 -3.81 17.48
N LEU A 99 -3.22 -4.70 17.91
CA LEU A 99 -4.48 -4.32 18.56
C LEU A 99 -4.22 -3.56 19.85
N ASP A 100 -3.35 -4.09 20.72
CA ASP A 100 -3.03 -3.48 22.02
C ASP A 100 -2.40 -2.09 21.84
N LEU A 101 -1.54 -1.93 20.83
CA LEU A 101 -0.99 -0.62 20.49
C LEU A 101 -2.10 0.38 20.11
N TRP A 102 -3.06 -0.03 19.28
CA TRP A 102 -4.18 0.86 18.93
C TRP A 102 -4.99 1.24 20.16
N LEU A 103 -5.25 0.31 21.08
CA LEU A 103 -5.96 0.57 22.32
C LEU A 103 -5.24 1.56 23.24
N LEU A 104 -3.91 1.65 23.15
CA LEU A 104 -3.08 2.67 23.80
C LEU A 104 -2.83 3.92 22.94
N GLY A 105 -3.57 4.09 21.85
CA GLY A 105 -3.43 5.24 20.96
C GLY A 105 -2.14 5.24 20.11
N LEU A 106 -1.42 4.10 20.02
CA LEU A 106 -0.16 3.97 19.32
C LEU A 106 -0.27 3.26 17.98
N THR A 107 0.64 3.58 17.08
CA THR A 107 0.94 2.79 15.87
C THR A 107 2.27 2.05 16.06
N GLN A 108 2.61 1.11 15.16
CA GLN A 108 3.90 0.41 15.19
C GLN A 108 5.08 1.39 15.17
N LYS A 109 5.02 2.45 14.36
CA LYS A 109 6.06 3.49 14.35
C LYS A 109 6.17 4.24 15.69
N GLY A 110 5.05 4.45 16.37
CA GLY A 110 5.03 5.03 17.70
C GLY A 110 5.75 4.12 18.71
N LEU A 111 5.49 2.81 18.66
CA LEU A 111 6.20 1.83 19.48
C LEU A 111 7.71 1.88 19.26
N ASP A 112 8.18 1.82 18.02
CA ASP A 112 9.60 1.77 17.67
C ASP A 112 10.37 3.03 18.13
N ASN A 113 9.68 4.16 18.24
CA ASN A 113 10.28 5.43 18.62
C ASN A 113 10.17 5.74 20.13
N ILE A 114 9.06 5.33 20.77
CA ILE A 114 8.70 5.75 22.14
C ILE A 114 8.87 4.60 23.13
N VAL A 115 8.55 3.37 22.73
CA VAL A 115 8.36 2.23 23.66
C VAL A 115 9.25 1.06 23.23
N ARG A 116 10.53 1.08 23.64
CA ARG A 116 11.50 0.03 23.26
C ARG A 116 11.65 -1.08 24.29
N THR A 117 11.31 -0.83 25.54
CA THR A 117 11.46 -1.76 26.66
C THR A 117 10.15 -1.90 27.42
N GLN A 118 10.01 -2.92 28.27
CA GLN A 118 8.83 -3.08 29.13
C GLN A 118 8.65 -1.90 30.09
N GLU A 119 9.75 -1.36 30.63
CA GLU A 119 9.73 -0.17 31.48
C GLU A 119 9.14 1.03 30.75
N ASN A 120 9.53 1.26 29.50
CA ASN A 120 8.96 2.33 28.68
C ASN A 120 7.45 2.13 28.39
N ILE A 121 6.95 0.88 28.37
CA ILE A 121 5.50 0.61 28.22
C ILE A 121 4.75 1.11 29.46
N ILE A 122 5.27 0.85 30.64
CA ILE A 122 4.67 1.27 31.92
C ILE A 122 4.67 2.79 32.02
N ASP A 123 5.80 3.44 31.74
CA ASP A 123 5.94 4.91 31.78
C ASP A 123 4.99 5.58 30.78
N TYR A 124 4.91 5.03 29.56
CA TYR A 124 3.97 5.52 28.54
C TYR A 124 2.52 5.33 29.00
N GLN A 125 2.16 4.17 29.53
CA GLN A 125 0.81 3.87 30.04
C GLN A 125 0.39 4.88 31.11
N CYS A 126 1.25 5.17 32.06
CA CYS A 126 0.96 6.17 33.10
C CYS A 126 0.75 7.57 32.53
N SER A 127 1.64 8.00 31.64
CA SER A 127 1.55 9.32 30.97
C SER A 127 0.31 9.43 30.09
N PHE A 128 -0.04 8.35 29.39
CA PHE A 128 -1.25 8.29 28.57
C PHE A 128 -2.52 8.38 29.43
N ALA A 129 -2.60 7.63 30.53
CA ALA A 129 -3.72 7.68 31.47
C ALA A 129 -3.91 9.09 32.05
N GLU A 130 -2.82 9.73 32.50
CA GLU A 130 -2.86 11.09 33.04
C GLU A 130 -3.35 12.11 31.97
N SER A 131 -2.84 12.00 30.76
CA SER A 131 -3.24 12.85 29.64
C SER A 131 -4.74 12.71 29.33
N MET A 132 -5.26 11.47 29.31
CA MET A 132 -6.66 11.18 29.09
C MET A 132 -7.55 11.72 30.22
N ASP A 133 -7.14 11.56 31.49
CA ASP A 133 -7.86 12.08 32.64
C ASP A 133 -7.96 13.61 32.59
N ASN A 134 -6.87 14.30 32.25
CA ASN A 134 -6.85 15.75 32.10
C ASN A 134 -7.74 16.22 30.95
N ALA A 135 -7.72 15.51 29.80
CA ALA A 135 -8.59 15.80 28.68
C ALA A 135 -10.07 15.64 29.05
N VAL A 136 -10.43 14.56 29.73
CA VAL A 136 -11.80 14.28 30.16
C VAL A 136 -12.29 15.32 31.19
N LYS A 137 -11.45 15.75 32.14
CA LYS A 137 -11.79 16.84 33.07
C LYS A 137 -12.11 18.14 32.33
N ASN A 138 -11.31 18.49 31.32
CA ASN A 138 -11.55 19.70 30.53
C ASN A 138 -12.86 19.57 29.73
N LEU A 139 -13.12 18.41 29.09
CA LEU A 139 -14.37 18.18 28.35
C LEU A 139 -15.61 18.29 29.26
N LYS A 140 -15.55 17.72 30.46
CA LYS A 140 -16.64 17.83 31.45
C LYS A 140 -16.86 19.28 31.91
N SER A 141 -15.77 20.02 32.08
CA SER A 141 -15.85 21.45 32.47
C SER A 141 -16.47 22.31 31.38
N GLU A 142 -16.15 22.03 30.11
CA GLU A 142 -16.56 22.85 28.96
C GLU A 142 -17.95 22.44 28.43
N TYR A 143 -18.25 21.16 28.34
CA TYR A 143 -19.43 20.63 27.68
C TYR A 143 -20.42 19.95 28.64
N GLY A 144 -20.06 19.77 29.92
CA GLY A 144 -20.86 19.03 30.90
C GLY A 144 -20.68 17.50 30.79
N GLU A 145 -21.52 16.74 31.45
CA GLU A 145 -21.47 15.27 31.45
C GLU A 145 -22.03 14.68 30.16
N LEU A 146 -21.22 13.82 29.50
CA LEU A 146 -21.70 13.00 28.39
C LEU A 146 -22.42 11.77 28.94
N LYS A 147 -23.66 11.54 28.47
CA LYS A 147 -24.46 10.35 28.78
C LYS A 147 -25.10 9.82 27.52
N GLY A 148 -25.05 8.53 27.31
CA GLY A 148 -25.69 7.81 26.20
C GLY A 148 -25.48 6.32 26.35
N THR A 149 -26.04 5.55 25.44
CA THR A 149 -25.90 4.09 25.43
C THR A 149 -25.82 3.62 23.99
N ILE A 150 -24.87 2.73 23.70
CA ILE A 150 -24.84 1.96 22.46
C ILE A 150 -25.39 0.56 22.78
N GLU A 151 -26.38 0.11 22.01
CA GLU A 151 -26.95 -1.22 22.13
C GLU A 151 -26.83 -1.96 20.79
N ILE A 152 -26.26 -3.15 20.84
CA ILE A 152 -26.18 -4.07 19.70
C ILE A 152 -26.62 -5.45 20.19
N ASN A 153 -27.73 -5.93 19.66
CA ASN A 153 -28.42 -7.11 20.17
C ASN A 153 -28.72 -6.94 21.69
N ASP A 154 -28.32 -7.90 22.51
CA ASP A 154 -28.54 -7.89 23.96
C ASP A 154 -27.40 -7.24 24.77
N ARG A 155 -26.46 -6.57 24.11
CA ARG A 155 -25.28 -5.95 24.75
C ARG A 155 -25.43 -4.45 24.78
N LYS A 156 -25.09 -3.86 25.93
CA LYS A 156 -25.14 -2.43 26.18
C LYS A 156 -23.80 -1.89 26.63
N LEU A 157 -23.46 -0.72 26.13
CA LEU A 157 -22.32 0.05 26.54
C LEU A 157 -22.78 1.45 26.92
N ASP A 158 -22.66 1.80 28.18
CA ASP A 158 -22.95 3.15 28.64
C ASP A 158 -21.79 4.09 28.25
N LEU A 159 -22.14 5.19 27.61
CA LEU A 159 -21.19 6.18 27.13
C LEU A 159 -20.95 7.23 28.21
N SER A 160 -19.67 7.49 28.43
CA SER A 160 -19.14 8.62 29.18
C SER A 160 -18.01 9.26 28.38
N TRP A 161 -17.52 10.45 28.81
CA TRP A 161 -16.35 11.03 28.20
C TRP A 161 -15.13 10.09 28.23
N ASN A 162 -14.96 9.29 29.27
CA ASN A 162 -13.92 8.29 29.34
C ASN A 162 -14.03 7.25 28.22
N VAL A 163 -15.20 6.59 28.13
CA VAL A 163 -15.45 5.52 27.14
C VAL A 163 -15.25 6.04 25.72
N ILE A 164 -15.88 7.17 25.37
CA ILE A 164 -15.81 7.73 24.02
C ILE A 164 -14.40 8.16 23.66
N SER A 165 -13.65 8.77 24.61
CA SER A 165 -12.31 9.26 24.36
C SER A 165 -11.32 8.12 24.10
N TYR A 166 -11.34 7.04 24.89
CA TYR A 166 -10.50 5.87 24.64
C TYR A 166 -10.85 5.17 23.34
N MET A 167 -12.14 5.00 23.06
CA MET A 167 -12.61 4.40 21.82
C MET A 167 -12.16 5.21 20.58
N LEU A 168 -12.28 6.55 20.63
CA LEU A 168 -11.83 7.42 19.55
C LEU A 168 -10.31 7.41 19.37
N MET A 169 -9.54 7.37 20.48
CA MET A 169 -8.09 7.24 20.40
C MET A 169 -7.66 5.92 19.74
N ALA A 170 -8.29 4.82 20.11
CA ALA A 170 -8.04 3.52 19.52
C ALA A 170 -8.40 3.50 18.01
N MET A 171 -9.57 4.03 17.63
CA MET A 171 -9.98 4.16 16.24
C MET A 171 -9.06 5.10 15.44
N GLY A 172 -8.58 6.18 16.04
CA GLY A 172 -7.61 7.09 15.44
C GLY A 172 -6.27 6.40 15.12
N ALA A 173 -5.70 5.69 16.10
CA ALA A 173 -4.48 4.92 15.91
C ALA A 173 -4.65 3.80 14.86
N GLN A 174 -5.77 3.10 14.88
CA GLN A 174 -6.15 2.10 13.89
C GLN A 174 -6.25 2.70 12.48
N THR A 175 -6.88 3.88 12.35
CA THR A 175 -6.99 4.61 11.07
C THR A 175 -5.63 4.94 10.49
N LEU A 176 -4.74 5.51 11.30
CA LEU A 176 -3.38 5.86 10.88
C LEU A 176 -2.59 4.62 10.46
N SER A 177 -2.73 3.52 11.20
CA SER A 177 -2.06 2.26 10.91
C SER A 177 -2.55 1.63 9.59
N ILE A 178 -3.88 1.54 9.40
CA ILE A 178 -4.50 0.99 8.19
C ILE A 178 -4.12 1.84 6.98
N ARG A 179 -4.32 3.16 7.02
CA ARG A 179 -4.00 4.06 5.90
C ARG A 179 -2.50 4.06 5.56
N GLY A 180 -1.64 3.96 6.58
CA GLY A 180 -0.19 3.86 6.37
C GLY A 180 0.23 2.57 5.68
N SER A 181 -0.31 1.43 6.12
CA SER A 181 -0.02 0.11 5.53
C SER A 181 -0.58 -0.03 4.11
N GLU A 182 -1.80 0.45 3.87
CA GLU A 182 -2.43 0.38 2.55
C GLU A 182 -1.72 1.23 1.51
N LYS A 183 -1.26 2.43 1.86
CA LYS A 183 -0.50 3.27 0.95
C LYS A 183 0.75 2.56 0.42
N SER A 184 1.46 1.83 1.28
CA SER A 184 2.64 1.06 0.88
C SER A 184 2.28 -0.21 0.11
N MET A 185 1.30 -0.97 0.62
CA MET A 185 0.89 -2.26 0.06
C MET A 185 0.21 -2.08 -1.32
N ASN A 186 -0.76 -1.17 -1.40
CA ASN A 186 -1.48 -0.91 -2.65
C ASN A 186 -0.56 -0.26 -3.69
N GLY A 187 0.35 0.64 -3.29
CA GLY A 187 1.33 1.22 -4.19
C GLY A 187 2.11 0.14 -4.92
N LYS A 188 2.79 -0.74 -4.18
CA LYS A 188 3.60 -1.83 -4.74
C LYS A 188 2.78 -2.83 -5.56
N MET A 189 1.57 -3.17 -5.12
CA MET A 189 0.69 -4.05 -5.88
C MET A 189 0.30 -3.44 -7.23
N PHE A 190 -0.10 -2.16 -7.24
CA PHE A 190 -0.47 -1.49 -8.48
C PHE A 190 0.72 -1.24 -9.39
N GLU A 191 1.92 -0.99 -8.88
CA GLU A 191 3.16 -0.96 -9.66
C GLU A 191 3.31 -2.26 -10.47
N LYS A 192 3.17 -3.41 -9.83
CA LYS A 192 3.24 -4.72 -10.49
C LYS A 192 2.08 -4.95 -11.48
N LEU A 193 0.86 -4.63 -11.09
CA LEU A 193 -0.32 -4.82 -11.93
C LEU A 193 -0.27 -3.96 -13.20
N VAL A 194 0.07 -2.68 -13.06
CA VAL A 194 0.16 -1.76 -14.19
C VAL A 194 1.30 -2.14 -15.12
N LEU A 195 2.52 -2.36 -14.59
CA LEU A 195 3.68 -2.74 -15.43
C LEU A 195 3.50 -4.13 -16.04
N GLY A 196 3.06 -5.11 -15.26
CA GLY A 196 2.81 -6.46 -15.76
C GLY A 196 1.79 -6.47 -16.89
N SER A 197 0.70 -5.73 -16.74
CA SER A 197 -0.36 -5.66 -17.75
C SER A 197 0.08 -4.92 -19.01
N ILE A 198 0.69 -3.73 -18.90
CA ILE A 198 1.10 -2.98 -20.11
C ILE A 198 2.18 -3.71 -20.90
N LEU A 199 3.14 -4.37 -20.22
CA LEU A 199 4.17 -5.15 -20.88
C LEU A 199 3.59 -6.43 -21.54
N SER A 200 2.60 -7.06 -20.92
CA SER A 200 1.89 -8.19 -21.53
C SER A 200 1.05 -7.75 -22.73
N VAL A 201 0.38 -6.58 -22.68
CA VAL A 201 -0.29 -5.98 -23.82
C VAL A 201 0.69 -5.74 -24.98
N MET A 202 1.94 -5.32 -24.68
CA MET A 202 3.01 -5.15 -25.67
C MET A 202 3.70 -6.46 -26.09
N GLU A 203 3.11 -7.61 -25.76
CA GLU A 203 3.53 -8.96 -26.16
C GLU A 203 4.90 -9.38 -25.58
N PHE A 204 5.29 -8.84 -24.42
CA PHE A 204 6.41 -9.37 -23.66
C PHE A 204 5.97 -10.56 -22.82
N THR A 205 6.79 -11.61 -22.76
CA THR A 205 6.55 -12.80 -21.96
C THR A 205 6.99 -12.55 -20.51
N PHE A 206 6.07 -12.72 -19.57
CA PHE A 206 6.36 -12.60 -18.15
C PHE A 206 7.20 -13.78 -17.65
N LEU A 207 8.26 -13.47 -16.89
CA LEU A 207 9.07 -14.43 -16.17
C LEU A 207 8.91 -14.15 -14.66
N ALA A 208 8.64 -15.20 -13.91
CA ALA A 208 8.48 -15.07 -12.45
C ALA A 208 9.80 -14.72 -11.74
N GLU A 209 10.95 -14.98 -12.37
CA GLU A 209 12.30 -14.67 -11.87
C GLU A 209 13.20 -14.21 -13.02
N PRO A 210 14.27 -13.43 -12.71
CA PRO A 210 15.29 -13.10 -13.69
C PRO A 210 15.85 -14.39 -14.32
N PRO A 211 15.95 -14.46 -15.65
CA PRO A 211 16.37 -15.67 -16.33
C PRO A 211 17.87 -15.92 -16.18
N THR A 212 18.25 -17.18 -15.95
CA THR A 212 19.65 -17.62 -15.97
C THR A 212 20.18 -17.86 -17.39
N LYS A 213 19.28 -18.10 -18.36
CA LYS A 213 19.58 -18.22 -19.79
C LYS A 213 18.51 -17.48 -20.59
N ILE A 214 18.90 -16.78 -21.64
CA ILE A 214 18.02 -15.93 -22.45
C ILE A 214 18.08 -16.38 -23.91
N ASP A 215 16.88 -16.55 -24.51
CA ASP A 215 16.73 -16.55 -25.97
C ASP A 215 16.65 -15.10 -26.45
N LYS A 216 17.70 -14.62 -27.13
CA LYS A 216 17.80 -13.23 -27.60
C LYS A 216 16.64 -12.80 -28.52
N ASN A 217 16.00 -13.76 -29.20
CA ASN A 217 14.93 -13.48 -30.15
C ASN A 217 13.55 -13.35 -29.52
N LYS A 218 13.44 -13.54 -28.19
CA LYS A 218 12.17 -13.44 -27.47
C LYS A 218 12.15 -12.22 -26.57
N LYS A 219 10.99 -11.60 -26.49
CA LYS A 219 10.71 -10.46 -25.61
C LYS A 219 10.37 -11.01 -24.22
N TYR A 220 11.13 -10.64 -23.20
CA TYR A 220 10.86 -11.05 -21.81
C TYR A 220 10.80 -9.87 -20.87
N PHE A 221 10.05 -10.02 -19.80
CA PHE A 221 10.10 -9.11 -18.66
C PHE A 221 9.90 -9.86 -17.34
N TRP A 222 10.36 -9.27 -16.27
CA TRP A 222 10.07 -9.68 -14.90
C TRP A 222 9.86 -8.45 -14.02
N LEU A 223 9.16 -8.66 -12.91
CA LEU A 223 8.86 -7.65 -11.91
C LEU A 223 9.75 -7.87 -10.69
N SER A 224 10.15 -6.80 -10.01
CA SER A 224 11.04 -6.92 -8.85
C SER A 224 10.38 -7.69 -7.70
N ASN A 225 11.19 -8.47 -6.98
CA ASN A 225 10.75 -9.18 -5.78
C ASN A 225 11.08 -8.35 -4.53
N MET A 226 10.21 -8.40 -3.51
CA MET A 226 10.30 -7.57 -2.30
C MET A 226 11.47 -7.90 -1.35
N ASP A 227 12.26 -8.96 -1.61
CA ASP A 227 13.17 -9.55 -0.63
C ASP A 227 14.67 -9.36 -0.87
N GLU A 228 15.07 -8.68 -1.92
CA GLU A 228 16.49 -8.53 -2.18
C GLU A 228 17.00 -7.19 -1.62
N ASN A 229 18.10 -7.26 -0.86
CA ASN A 229 18.82 -6.11 -0.30
C ASN A 229 19.38 -5.16 -1.37
N GLU A 230 19.25 -5.51 -2.65
CA GLU A 230 19.52 -4.65 -3.77
C GLU A 230 18.26 -3.88 -4.16
N ARG A 231 18.38 -2.57 -4.25
CA ARG A 231 17.32 -1.66 -4.73
C ARG A 231 17.08 -1.90 -6.21
N GLU A 232 16.27 -2.89 -6.55
CA GLU A 232 15.91 -3.20 -7.92
C GLU A 232 14.86 -2.21 -8.47
N THR A 233 14.85 -2.06 -9.79
CA THR A 233 13.80 -1.35 -10.54
C THR A 233 12.49 -2.15 -10.51
N ASP A 234 11.33 -1.50 -10.63
CA ASP A 234 10.01 -2.14 -10.48
C ASP A 234 9.76 -3.20 -11.57
N ALA A 235 10.31 -3.00 -12.79
CA ALA A 235 10.35 -4.01 -13.84
C ALA A 235 11.64 -3.91 -14.66
N THR A 236 12.05 -5.05 -15.24
CA THR A 236 13.10 -5.11 -16.26
C THR A 236 12.57 -5.82 -17.49
N VAL A 237 12.83 -5.25 -18.66
CA VAL A 237 12.43 -5.77 -19.97
C VAL A 237 13.68 -6.05 -20.79
N ILE A 238 13.72 -7.18 -21.50
CA ILE A 238 14.87 -7.54 -22.35
C ILE A 238 14.43 -8.03 -23.73
N TYR A 239 15.17 -7.63 -24.74
CA TYR A 239 15.06 -8.12 -26.11
C TYR A 239 16.34 -7.83 -26.88
N ASN A 240 16.83 -8.78 -27.65
CA ASN A 240 17.94 -8.64 -28.61
C ASN A 240 19.21 -7.93 -28.05
N GLY A 241 19.59 -8.24 -26.82
CA GLY A 241 20.79 -7.64 -26.18
C GLY A 241 20.56 -6.25 -25.59
N ILE A 242 19.35 -5.72 -25.67
CA ILE A 242 18.95 -4.46 -25.05
C ILE A 242 18.12 -4.77 -23.82
N ALA A 243 18.34 -4.03 -22.73
CA ALA A 243 17.53 -4.11 -21.52
C ALA A 243 17.02 -2.72 -21.16
N VAL A 244 15.79 -2.66 -20.66
CA VAL A 244 15.16 -1.43 -20.15
C VAL A 244 14.72 -1.67 -18.72
N SER A 245 15.23 -0.85 -17.82
CA SER A 245 14.74 -0.76 -16.45
C SER A 245 13.57 0.21 -16.38
N ILE A 246 12.49 -0.20 -15.72
CA ILE A 246 11.28 0.62 -15.58
C ILE A 246 10.98 0.81 -14.11
N ASP A 247 10.90 2.07 -13.70
CA ASP A 247 10.40 2.47 -12.38
C ASP A 247 9.06 3.17 -12.54
N ILE A 248 8.10 2.80 -11.72
CA ILE A 248 6.79 3.46 -11.66
C ILE A 248 6.53 3.98 -10.25
N GLY A 249 5.89 5.13 -10.13
CA GLY A 249 5.55 5.70 -8.83
C GLY A 249 4.26 6.50 -8.86
N PHE A 250 3.29 6.10 -8.06
CA PHE A 250 2.04 6.84 -7.84
C PHE A 250 2.29 8.02 -6.89
N ILE A 251 3.16 8.94 -7.29
CA ILE A 251 3.64 10.06 -6.49
C ILE A 251 2.94 11.33 -6.97
N GLY A 252 2.19 11.97 -6.06
CA GLY A 252 1.56 13.25 -6.34
C GLY A 252 2.55 14.43 -6.23
N LYS A 253 2.11 15.61 -6.67
CA LYS A 253 2.87 16.87 -6.56
C LYS A 253 3.41 17.07 -5.13
N GLY A 254 4.71 17.28 -5.00
CA GLY A 254 5.33 17.75 -3.75
C GLY A 254 6.27 16.80 -3.02
N ASN A 255 6.65 15.65 -3.60
CA ASN A 255 7.68 14.82 -3.00
C ASN A 255 8.90 14.65 -3.94
N PRO A 256 9.86 15.61 -3.95
CA PRO A 256 11.01 15.60 -4.84
C PRO A 256 12.07 14.53 -4.48
N GLU A 257 12.12 14.07 -3.23
CA GLU A 257 13.16 13.16 -2.76
C GLU A 257 13.07 11.76 -3.39
N ILE A 258 11.85 11.25 -3.58
CA ILE A 258 11.64 9.90 -4.15
C ILE A 258 12.02 9.87 -5.63
N THR A 259 11.81 10.95 -6.35
CA THR A 259 12.19 11.08 -7.76
C THR A 259 13.70 11.14 -7.98
N LEU A 260 14.44 11.76 -7.05
CA LEU A 260 15.90 11.82 -7.11
C LEU A 260 16.54 10.45 -6.87
N ASP A 261 16.04 9.71 -5.89
CA ASP A 261 16.52 8.36 -5.56
C ASP A 261 16.32 7.38 -6.73
N LYS A 262 15.22 7.52 -7.47
CA LYS A 262 14.96 6.71 -8.67
C LYS A 262 15.91 7.04 -9.84
N VAL A 263 16.32 8.29 -10.02
CA VAL A 263 17.20 8.73 -11.11
C VAL A 263 18.67 8.36 -10.88
N THR A 264 19.12 8.20 -9.63
CA THR A 264 20.54 7.94 -9.31
C THR A 264 20.95 6.47 -9.38
N ARG A 265 20.04 5.55 -9.68
CA ARG A 265 20.25 4.09 -9.62
C ARG A 265 20.80 3.45 -10.90
N PHE A 266 21.25 4.21 -11.88
CA PHE A 266 21.50 3.70 -13.23
C PHE A 266 22.89 3.14 -13.43
N ASN A 267 22.99 1.86 -13.76
CA ASN A 267 24.14 1.24 -14.37
C ASN A 267 23.96 1.21 -15.90
N ALA A 268 24.91 1.77 -16.63
CA ALA A 268 24.89 1.77 -18.09
C ALA A 268 25.01 0.34 -18.70
N TYR A 269 25.40 -0.62 -17.89
CA TYR A 269 25.65 -2.02 -18.30
C TYR A 269 25.28 -3.01 -17.21
N LYS A 270 24.49 -4.03 -17.52
CA LYS A 270 24.17 -5.15 -16.59
C LYS A 270 24.33 -6.49 -17.32
N GLN A 271 24.91 -7.49 -16.64
CA GLN A 271 24.88 -8.86 -17.12
C GLN A 271 23.57 -9.53 -16.69
N ILE A 272 22.77 -9.99 -17.65
CA ILE A 272 21.53 -10.70 -17.41
C ILE A 272 21.54 -12.00 -18.19
N GLY A 273 21.31 -13.12 -17.51
CA GLY A 273 21.37 -14.45 -18.12
C GLY A 273 22.71 -14.79 -18.76
N GLY A 274 23.82 -14.25 -18.22
CA GLY A 274 25.18 -14.44 -18.73
C GLY A 274 25.52 -13.62 -19.98
N ILE A 275 24.65 -12.72 -20.41
CA ILE A 275 24.83 -11.87 -21.60
C ILE A 275 24.88 -10.41 -21.16
N PRO A 276 25.84 -9.61 -21.69
CA PRO A 276 25.86 -8.17 -21.46
C PRO A 276 24.71 -7.49 -22.23
N HIS A 277 24.05 -6.54 -21.58
CA HIS A 277 22.95 -5.76 -22.14
C HIS A 277 23.23 -4.27 -21.99
N ASP A 278 22.94 -3.51 -23.06
CA ASP A 278 22.88 -2.06 -22.99
C ASP A 278 21.62 -1.65 -22.22
N MET A 279 21.81 -0.84 -21.18
CA MET A 279 20.72 -0.45 -20.28
C MET A 279 20.20 0.95 -20.61
N SER A 280 18.90 1.06 -20.70
CA SER A 280 18.15 2.33 -20.70
C SER A 280 17.15 2.33 -19.55
N THR A 281 16.64 3.50 -19.17
CA THR A 281 15.66 3.59 -18.09
C THR A 281 14.46 4.43 -18.48
N ILE A 282 13.28 3.93 -18.08
CA ILE A 282 12.01 4.66 -18.18
C ILE A 282 11.47 4.86 -16.76
N ILE A 283 11.17 6.11 -16.41
CA ILE A 283 10.57 6.50 -15.13
C ILE A 283 9.14 6.96 -15.39
N ILE A 284 8.19 6.27 -14.80
CA ILE A 284 6.76 6.58 -14.91
C ILE A 284 6.32 7.19 -13.58
N VAL A 285 5.76 8.40 -13.60
CA VAL A 285 5.28 9.12 -12.42
C VAL A 285 3.84 9.58 -12.61
N ASP A 286 3.10 9.77 -11.52
CA ASP A 286 1.72 10.27 -11.60
C ASP A 286 1.70 11.69 -12.20
N THR A 287 2.38 12.63 -11.55
CA THR A 287 2.46 14.02 -12.02
C THR A 287 3.77 14.68 -11.56
N VAL A 288 4.44 15.35 -12.46
CA VAL A 288 5.64 16.16 -12.19
C VAL A 288 5.29 17.65 -12.33
N GLY A 289 5.83 18.49 -11.43
CA GLY A 289 5.73 19.95 -11.56
C GLY A 289 6.48 20.45 -12.80
N LYS A 290 5.96 21.47 -13.48
CA LYS A 290 6.57 22.05 -14.70
C LYS A 290 8.03 22.48 -14.53
N ASN A 291 8.43 22.84 -13.31
CA ASN A 291 9.78 23.31 -12.98
C ASN A 291 10.62 22.24 -12.26
N SER A 292 10.31 20.96 -12.43
CA SER A 292 11.06 19.90 -11.79
C SER A 292 12.36 19.61 -12.53
N ASP A 293 13.47 19.57 -11.80
CA ASP A 293 14.78 19.14 -12.30
C ASP A 293 14.82 17.67 -12.76
N LEU A 294 13.72 16.94 -12.57
CA LEU A 294 13.65 15.52 -12.88
C LEU A 294 13.96 15.22 -14.36
N PHE A 295 13.41 16.02 -15.26
CA PHE A 295 13.63 15.83 -16.70
C PHE A 295 15.11 16.00 -17.08
N HIS A 296 15.76 17.07 -16.60
CA HIS A 296 17.19 17.32 -16.86
C HIS A 296 18.09 16.25 -16.22
N LYS A 297 17.70 15.72 -15.05
CA LYS A 297 18.47 14.67 -14.39
C LYS A 297 18.32 13.32 -15.09
N ALA A 298 17.11 13.01 -15.56
CA ALA A 298 16.87 11.80 -16.33
C ALA A 298 17.65 11.80 -17.66
N GLU A 299 17.66 12.91 -18.41
CA GLU A 299 18.42 13.04 -19.65
C GLU A 299 19.91 12.76 -19.48
N ARG A 300 20.53 13.21 -18.37
CA ARG A 300 21.97 12.98 -18.09
C ARG A 300 22.34 11.51 -17.94
N VAL A 301 21.38 10.64 -17.64
CA VAL A 301 21.59 9.20 -17.40
C VAL A 301 20.91 8.34 -18.45
N ASN A 302 20.63 8.90 -19.63
CA ASN A 302 19.88 8.22 -20.71
C ASN A 302 18.53 7.66 -20.23
N GLY A 303 17.88 8.39 -19.32
CA GLY A 303 16.58 8.06 -18.77
C GLY A 303 15.46 8.89 -19.40
N HIS A 304 14.29 8.32 -19.43
CA HIS A 304 13.08 8.94 -19.96
C HIS A 304 12.01 9.05 -18.88
N VAL A 305 11.25 10.16 -18.85
CA VAL A 305 10.22 10.41 -17.85
C VAL A 305 8.86 10.52 -18.53
N LEU A 306 7.89 9.77 -18.02
CA LEU A 306 6.49 9.76 -18.46
C LEU A 306 5.56 10.13 -17.32
N GLN A 307 4.43 10.77 -17.64
CA GLN A 307 3.40 11.15 -16.67
C GLN A 307 2.09 10.38 -16.92
N MET A 308 1.70 9.50 -15.98
CA MET A 308 0.50 8.67 -16.08
C MET A 308 -0.81 9.46 -16.13
N LYS A 309 -0.81 10.71 -15.67
CA LYS A 309 -1.99 11.57 -15.72
C LYS A 309 -2.39 11.97 -17.13
N ASN A 310 -1.47 11.90 -18.09
CA ASN A 310 -1.77 12.16 -19.48
C ASN A 310 -2.56 10.99 -20.07
N ARG A 311 -3.64 11.27 -20.81
CA ARG A 311 -4.47 10.21 -21.40
C ARG A 311 -3.71 9.35 -22.44
N ASP A 312 -2.68 9.90 -23.04
CA ASP A 312 -1.83 9.28 -24.07
C ASP A 312 -0.56 8.62 -23.51
N TRP A 313 -0.38 8.56 -22.17
CA TRP A 313 0.87 8.10 -21.58
C TRP A 313 1.26 6.67 -22.00
N THR A 314 0.29 5.80 -22.23
CA THR A 314 0.53 4.42 -22.68
C THR A 314 1.00 4.35 -24.15
N ILE A 315 0.50 5.24 -24.99
CA ILE A 315 0.98 5.42 -26.37
C ILE A 315 2.42 5.91 -26.33
N GLU A 316 2.71 6.94 -25.55
CA GLU A 316 4.07 7.49 -25.40
C GLU A 316 5.03 6.48 -24.80
N PHE A 317 4.61 5.69 -23.82
CA PHE A 317 5.36 4.56 -23.29
C PHE A 317 5.70 3.53 -24.37
N SER A 318 4.70 3.14 -25.17
CA SER A 318 4.88 2.19 -26.27
C SER A 318 5.85 2.75 -27.33
N LYS A 319 5.70 4.00 -27.76
CA LYS A 319 6.61 4.67 -28.71
C LYS A 319 8.06 4.65 -28.21
N MET A 320 8.22 4.99 -26.93
CA MET A 320 9.54 5.06 -26.28
C MET A 320 10.19 3.69 -26.20
N LEU A 321 9.48 2.70 -25.70
CA LEU A 321 9.97 1.33 -25.57
C LEU A 321 10.28 0.72 -26.95
N CYS A 322 9.41 0.94 -27.93
CA CYS A 322 9.61 0.49 -29.30
C CYS A 322 10.86 1.12 -29.94
N LYS A 323 11.09 2.42 -29.71
CA LYS A 323 12.28 3.12 -30.18
C LYS A 323 13.57 2.57 -29.55
N ILE A 324 13.59 2.36 -28.23
CA ILE A 324 14.77 1.86 -27.51
C ILE A 324 15.09 0.42 -27.95
N MET A 325 14.09 -0.44 -28.06
CA MET A 325 14.26 -1.87 -28.36
C MET A 325 14.25 -2.20 -29.84
N HIS A 326 14.09 -1.21 -30.72
CA HIS A 326 13.99 -1.40 -32.18
C HIS A 326 12.89 -2.38 -32.60
N ILE A 327 11.74 -2.30 -31.96
CA ILE A 327 10.54 -3.11 -32.25
C ILE A 327 9.41 -2.22 -32.74
N LYS A 328 8.35 -2.84 -33.26
CA LYS A 328 7.08 -2.18 -33.62
C LYS A 328 5.96 -2.78 -32.79
N HIS A 329 5.00 -1.96 -32.42
CA HIS A 329 3.79 -2.39 -31.74
C HIS A 329 2.61 -1.46 -32.09
N GLU A 330 1.41 -2.03 -32.27
CA GLU A 330 0.21 -1.29 -32.69
C GLU A 330 -0.16 -0.13 -31.75
N LEU A 331 0.07 -0.30 -30.45
CA LEU A 331 -0.22 0.74 -29.44
C LEU A 331 0.54 2.06 -29.70
N SER A 332 1.69 2.00 -30.39
CA SER A 332 2.48 3.20 -30.68
C SER A 332 1.80 4.19 -31.61
N ASP A 333 0.94 3.70 -32.50
CA ASP A 333 0.29 4.49 -33.56
C ASP A 333 -1.22 4.57 -33.37
N MET A 334 -1.71 4.21 -32.18
CA MET A 334 -3.14 4.12 -31.88
C MET A 334 -3.78 5.49 -31.64
N ASP A 335 -5.01 5.67 -32.07
CA ASP A 335 -5.79 6.85 -31.77
C ASP A 335 -6.34 6.82 -30.33
N LEU A 336 -6.39 8.00 -29.68
CA LEU A 336 -6.91 8.14 -28.32
C LEU A 336 -8.35 7.64 -28.14
N GLY A 337 -9.15 7.67 -29.22
CA GLY A 337 -10.53 7.21 -29.22
C GLY A 337 -10.67 5.69 -29.08
N ASP A 338 -9.67 4.95 -29.55
CA ASP A 338 -9.71 3.49 -29.62
C ASP A 338 -9.09 2.81 -28.38
N LEU A 339 -8.37 3.59 -27.53
CA LEU A 339 -7.64 3.05 -26.38
C LEU A 339 -8.54 2.27 -25.40
N ASP A 340 -9.76 2.74 -25.15
CA ASP A 340 -10.65 2.11 -24.15
C ASP A 340 -11.03 0.70 -24.60
N SER A 341 -11.55 0.56 -25.80
CA SER A 341 -11.94 -0.75 -26.39
C SER A 341 -10.73 -1.67 -26.59
N TYR A 342 -9.59 -1.09 -26.97
CA TYR A 342 -8.34 -1.83 -27.11
C TYR A 342 -7.90 -2.46 -25.80
N PHE A 343 -7.80 -1.67 -24.74
CA PHE A 343 -7.37 -2.19 -23.44
C PHE A 343 -8.40 -3.13 -22.82
N GLU A 344 -9.69 -2.91 -23.01
CA GLU A 344 -10.72 -3.84 -22.58
C GLU A 344 -10.51 -5.23 -23.19
N SER A 345 -10.36 -5.30 -24.51
CA SER A 345 -10.10 -6.56 -25.21
C SER A 345 -8.78 -7.23 -24.82
N LYS A 346 -7.69 -6.45 -24.69
CA LYS A 346 -6.37 -7.03 -24.37
C LYS A 346 -6.29 -7.52 -22.94
N LEU A 347 -6.85 -6.77 -21.97
CA LEU A 347 -6.82 -7.14 -20.55
C LEU A 347 -7.71 -8.36 -20.26
N GLU A 348 -8.75 -8.60 -21.03
CA GLU A 348 -9.60 -9.79 -20.90
C GLU A 348 -8.78 -11.08 -20.98
N SER A 349 -7.79 -11.14 -21.87
CA SER A 349 -6.94 -12.32 -22.11
C SER A 349 -5.76 -12.46 -21.12
N ILE A 350 -5.50 -11.46 -20.26
CA ILE A 350 -4.35 -11.45 -19.34
C ILE A 350 -4.76 -11.94 -17.97
N ASP A 351 -4.10 -13.00 -17.45
CA ASP A 351 -4.18 -13.41 -16.04
C ASP A 351 -3.34 -12.46 -15.18
N ILE A 352 -3.96 -11.36 -14.71
CA ILE A 352 -3.28 -10.36 -13.88
C ILE A 352 -2.84 -10.90 -12.52
N SER A 353 -3.42 -12.00 -12.06
CA SER A 353 -3.09 -12.61 -10.76
C SER A 353 -1.65 -13.14 -10.74
N MET A 354 -1.08 -13.48 -11.91
CA MET A 354 0.30 -13.97 -12.00
C MET A 354 1.35 -12.95 -11.57
N PHE A 355 1.06 -11.66 -11.66
CA PHE A 355 1.98 -10.60 -11.28
C PHE A 355 2.13 -10.42 -9.76
N ILE A 356 1.17 -10.92 -8.96
CA ILE A 356 1.11 -10.78 -7.50
C ILE A 356 1.21 -12.11 -6.74
N LYS A 357 1.18 -13.26 -7.42
CA LYS A 357 1.15 -14.61 -6.78
C LYS A 357 2.33 -14.91 -5.84
N LYS A 358 3.52 -14.33 -6.06
CA LYS A 358 4.69 -14.57 -5.20
C LYS A 358 4.62 -13.91 -3.82
N ASP A 359 3.82 -12.87 -3.67
CA ASP A 359 3.67 -12.17 -2.38
C ASP A 359 2.87 -13.01 -1.36
N ILE A 360 2.21 -14.08 -1.81
CA ILE A 360 1.33 -14.96 -1.03
C ILE A 360 2.12 -16.05 -0.28
N HIS A 361 3.27 -16.49 -0.79
CA HIS A 361 3.98 -17.68 -0.27
C HIS A 361 5.02 -17.42 0.83
N LYS A 362 5.34 -16.18 1.19
CA LYS A 362 6.41 -15.85 2.14
C LYS A 362 5.96 -15.60 3.59
N LYS A 363 4.70 -15.86 3.93
CA LYS A 363 4.17 -15.77 5.31
C LYS A 363 3.80 -17.13 5.91
N ARG A 364 4.64 -18.15 5.67
CA ARG A 364 4.57 -19.40 6.47
C ARG A 364 5.82 -19.60 7.31
#